data_1a881802e98538715f645259a3b69e0c
#
_entry.id   1a881802e98538715f645259a3b69e0c
#
_cell.length_a   1.000
_cell.length_b   1.000
_cell.length_c   1.000
_cell.angle_alpha   90.00
_cell.angle_beta   90.00
_cell.angle_gamma   90.00
#
_symmetry.space_group_name_H-M   'P 1'
#
loop_
_entity.id
_entity.type
_entity.pdbx_description
1 polymer ?
#
loop_
_entity_poly.entity_id
_entity_poly.type
_entity_poly.pdbx_seq_one_letter_code
_entity_poly.pdbx_strand_id
1 'polypeptide(L)'
;AIIPAGSVAIIDECWRRWPSGQNTNSANKIDKALLAEHRHRVDEENNSMRVVLVTQDLAQISSWVRVLIETTYRIRKLGKKAFKVDIYTGAVTGDSPSKTKLVRTTAGTFKTDIYAFYKSATQSNSGSVGDESSADGRASIFRSFGLWSLIVFFVLCISLGIFGVKRFFS
;
A
#
# COMPACT_ATOMS: atom_id res chain seq x y z
N ALA A 1 29.51 4.58 0.10
CA ALA A 1 29.39 3.14 0.25
C ALA A 1 28.97 2.56 -1.10
N ILE A 2 29.72 1.59 -1.59
CA ILE A 2 29.38 0.90 -2.85
C ILE A 2 28.43 -0.22 -2.45
N ILE A 3 27.22 -0.19 -2.99
CA ILE A 3 26.24 -1.28 -2.79
C ILE A 3 26.75 -2.48 -3.58
N PRO A 4 26.92 -3.68 -2.95
CA PRO A 4 27.42 -4.85 -3.64
C PRO A 4 26.50 -5.28 -4.80
N ALA A 5 27.07 -5.92 -5.82
CA ALA A 5 26.32 -6.57 -6.88
C ALA A 5 25.39 -7.67 -6.29
N GLY A 6 24.32 -8.01 -6.94
CA GLY A 6 23.36 -9.04 -6.49
C GLY A 6 22.51 -8.67 -5.28
N SER A 7 22.78 -7.54 -4.61
CA SER A 7 22.05 -7.14 -3.39
C SER A 7 20.67 -6.52 -3.67
N VAL A 8 19.84 -6.44 -2.64
CA VAL A 8 18.59 -5.70 -2.65
C VAL A 8 18.78 -4.38 -1.90
N ALA A 9 18.73 -3.26 -2.61
CA ALA A 9 18.76 -1.93 -2.02
C ALA A 9 17.34 -1.44 -1.72
N ILE A 10 17.03 -1.22 -0.43
CA ILE A 10 15.76 -0.65 -0.01
C ILE A 10 15.97 0.81 0.36
N ILE A 11 15.28 1.72 -0.32
CA ILE A 11 15.37 3.17 -0.10
C ILE A 11 14.03 3.66 0.42
N ASP A 12 13.99 3.86 1.74
CA ASP A 12 12.82 4.37 2.42
C ASP A 12 12.73 5.91 2.31
N GLU A 13 11.50 6.43 2.33
CA GLU A 13 11.20 7.85 2.13
C GLU A 13 11.93 8.44 0.90
N CYS A 14 11.98 7.69 -0.19
CA CYS A 14 12.76 8.03 -1.39
C CYS A 14 12.38 9.38 -2.02
N TRP A 15 11.18 9.91 -1.70
CA TRP A 15 10.74 11.25 -2.10
C TRP A 15 11.64 12.37 -1.55
N ARG A 16 12.35 12.16 -0.42
CA ARG A 16 13.31 13.13 0.12
C ARG A 16 14.52 13.27 -0.77
N ARG A 17 14.92 12.20 -1.44
CA ARG A 17 16.08 12.20 -2.35
C ARG A 17 15.72 12.65 -3.75
N TRP A 18 14.54 12.27 -4.23
CA TRP A 18 14.06 12.59 -5.57
C TRP A 18 12.65 13.20 -5.52
N PRO A 19 12.51 14.43 -5.00
CA PRO A 19 11.20 15.05 -4.84
C PRO A 19 10.53 15.33 -6.18
N SER A 20 9.21 15.39 -6.17
CA SER A 20 8.41 15.82 -7.32
C SER A 20 8.88 17.20 -7.81
N GLY A 21 8.96 17.35 -9.13
CA GLY A 21 9.49 18.58 -9.76
C GLY A 21 11.00 18.61 -9.94
N GLN A 22 11.77 17.71 -9.35
CA GLN A 22 13.21 17.61 -9.61
C GLN A 22 13.45 17.23 -11.09
N ASN A 23 14.22 18.08 -11.78
CA ASN A 23 14.60 17.82 -13.17
C ASN A 23 15.70 16.75 -13.25
N THR A 24 15.67 15.94 -14.30
CA THR A 24 16.73 14.95 -14.60
C THR A 24 18.12 15.56 -14.64
N ASN A 25 18.27 16.79 -15.13
CA ASN A 25 19.57 17.45 -15.23
C ASN A 25 20.17 17.82 -13.87
N SER A 26 19.31 18.10 -12.86
CA SER A 26 19.74 18.43 -11.49
C SER A 26 19.95 17.18 -10.62
N ALA A 27 19.56 16.01 -11.11
CA ALA A 27 19.72 14.75 -10.37
C ALA A 27 21.18 14.30 -10.36
N ASN A 28 21.61 13.73 -9.22
CA ASN A 28 22.96 13.22 -9.06
C ASN A 28 23.25 12.09 -10.10
N LYS A 29 24.41 12.17 -10.75
CA LYS A 29 24.83 11.17 -11.75
C LYS A 29 24.90 9.75 -11.18
N ILE A 30 25.34 9.60 -9.92
CA ILE A 30 25.43 8.30 -9.23
C ILE A 30 24.03 7.71 -9.04
N ASP A 31 23.03 8.54 -8.69
CA ASP A 31 21.66 8.08 -8.51
C ASP A 31 21.05 7.63 -9.83
N LYS A 32 21.29 8.39 -10.91
CA LYS A 32 20.83 8.01 -12.25
C LYS A 32 21.42 6.67 -12.68
N ALA A 33 22.73 6.49 -12.51
CA ALA A 33 23.40 5.24 -12.82
C ALA A 33 22.85 4.08 -11.96
N LEU A 34 22.65 4.32 -10.64
CA LEU A 34 22.08 3.31 -9.75
C LEU A 34 20.71 2.85 -10.22
N LEU A 35 19.80 3.79 -10.50
CA LEU A 35 18.41 3.46 -10.85
C LEU A 35 18.25 2.92 -12.28
N ALA A 36 19.09 3.36 -13.22
CA ALA A 36 19.03 2.89 -14.61
C ALA A 36 19.79 1.60 -14.85
N GLU A 37 20.88 1.38 -14.13
CA GLU A 37 21.85 0.33 -14.45
C GLU A 37 21.91 -0.78 -13.38
N HIS A 38 21.08 -0.73 -12.32
CA HIS A 38 21.15 -1.71 -11.22
C HIS A 38 21.06 -3.16 -11.70
N ARG A 39 20.33 -3.44 -12.77
CA ARG A 39 20.20 -4.79 -13.33
C ARG A 39 21.49 -5.36 -13.92
N HIS A 40 22.39 -4.49 -14.36
CA HIS A 40 23.71 -4.89 -14.88
C HIS A 40 24.70 -5.22 -13.77
N ARG A 41 24.36 -4.93 -12.51
CA ARG A 41 25.17 -5.27 -11.35
C ARG A 41 24.83 -6.68 -10.87
N VAL A 42 25.48 -7.65 -11.48
CA VAL A 42 25.25 -9.08 -11.26
C VAL A 42 26.38 -9.61 -10.39
N ASP A 43 26.06 -10.46 -9.42
CA ASP A 43 27.04 -11.18 -8.60
C ASP A 43 27.58 -12.44 -9.31
N GLU A 44 28.48 -13.17 -8.64
CA GLU A 44 29.08 -14.40 -9.17
C GLU A 44 28.03 -15.52 -9.37
N GLU A 45 26.88 -15.45 -8.69
CA GLU A 45 25.80 -16.40 -8.79
C GLU A 45 24.72 -15.99 -9.82
N ASN A 46 24.99 -14.96 -10.62
CA ASN A 46 24.06 -14.42 -11.64
C ASN A 46 22.80 -13.73 -11.07
N ASN A 47 22.80 -13.32 -9.79
CA ASN A 47 21.72 -12.52 -9.25
C ASN A 47 21.92 -11.05 -9.61
N SER A 48 20.96 -10.43 -10.27
CA SER A 48 20.97 -9.01 -10.53
C SER A 48 20.58 -8.20 -9.30
N MET A 49 21.18 -7.04 -9.13
CA MET A 49 20.80 -6.09 -8.08
C MET A 49 19.35 -5.65 -8.25
N ARG A 50 18.63 -5.51 -7.15
CA ARG A 50 17.25 -4.99 -7.12
C ARG A 50 17.19 -3.71 -6.31
N VAL A 51 16.38 -2.75 -6.76
CA VAL A 51 16.14 -1.50 -6.04
C VAL A 51 14.65 -1.43 -5.68
N VAL A 52 14.39 -1.27 -4.38
CA VAL A 52 13.03 -1.12 -3.83
C VAL A 52 12.90 0.31 -3.31
N LEU A 53 11.97 1.06 -3.87
CA LEU A 53 11.65 2.43 -3.46
C LEU A 53 10.41 2.40 -2.58
N VAL A 54 10.52 2.92 -1.36
CA VAL A 54 9.40 2.99 -0.41
C VAL A 54 8.96 4.45 -0.27
N THR A 55 7.67 4.68 -0.44
CA THR A 55 7.03 6.00 -0.33
C THR A 55 5.55 5.87 -0.03
N GLN A 56 4.94 6.91 0.51
CA GLN A 56 3.49 6.96 0.72
C GLN A 56 2.72 7.12 -0.59
N ASP A 57 3.23 7.94 -1.52
CA ASP A 57 2.64 8.13 -2.85
C ASP A 57 3.75 8.36 -3.88
N LEU A 58 3.67 7.65 -5.01
CA LEU A 58 4.59 7.84 -6.14
C LEU A 58 4.45 9.21 -6.81
N ALA A 59 3.36 9.94 -6.60
CA ALA A 59 3.23 11.32 -7.07
C ALA A 59 4.25 12.26 -6.41
N GLN A 60 4.75 11.92 -5.22
CA GLN A 60 5.77 12.69 -4.50
C GLN A 60 7.18 12.53 -5.08
N ILE A 61 7.38 11.55 -5.95
CA ILE A 61 8.69 11.26 -6.56
C ILE A 61 8.76 11.93 -7.94
N SER A 62 9.96 12.36 -8.31
CA SER A 62 10.24 12.97 -9.61
C SER A 62 9.84 12.04 -10.79
N SER A 63 9.42 12.65 -11.89
CA SER A 63 8.95 11.92 -13.07
C SER A 63 10.01 11.02 -13.68
N TRP A 64 11.28 11.45 -13.68
CA TRP A 64 12.37 10.66 -14.25
C TRP A 64 12.64 9.35 -13.47
N VAL A 65 12.37 9.32 -12.16
CA VAL A 65 12.44 8.09 -11.35
C VAL A 65 11.23 7.20 -11.64
N ARG A 66 10.03 7.80 -11.71
CA ARG A 66 8.79 7.06 -11.94
C ARG A 66 8.78 6.24 -13.23
N VAL A 67 9.39 6.77 -14.29
CA VAL A 67 9.45 6.03 -15.58
C VAL A 67 10.33 4.78 -15.51
N LEU A 68 11.22 4.67 -14.52
CA LEU A 68 12.09 3.51 -14.30
C LEU A 68 11.42 2.43 -13.42
N ILE A 69 10.25 2.72 -12.83
CA ILE A 69 9.53 1.77 -11.98
C ILE A 69 8.82 0.76 -12.86
N GLU A 70 9.13 -0.50 -12.68
CA GLU A 70 8.52 -1.61 -13.44
C GLU A 70 7.32 -2.21 -12.73
N THR A 71 7.37 -2.24 -11.40
CA THR A 71 6.30 -2.86 -10.60
C THR A 71 6.01 -1.99 -9.40
N THR A 72 4.74 -1.74 -9.14
CA THR A 72 4.27 -1.04 -7.95
C THR A 72 3.48 -2.01 -7.07
N TYR A 73 3.89 -2.12 -5.81
CA TYR A 73 3.18 -2.84 -4.75
C TYR A 73 2.44 -1.82 -3.89
N ARG A 74 1.12 -1.84 -3.92
CA ARG A 74 0.29 -0.95 -3.12
C ARG A 74 -0.32 -1.70 -1.96
N ILE A 75 0.14 -1.40 -0.76
CA ILE A 75 -0.31 -2.05 0.46
C ILE A 75 -1.44 -1.23 1.05
N ARG A 76 -2.58 -1.88 1.34
CA ARG A 76 -3.72 -1.29 2.04
C ARG A 76 -4.08 -2.11 3.26
N LYS A 77 -4.20 -1.45 4.40
CA LYS A 77 -4.68 -2.06 5.63
C LYS A 77 -6.20 -2.30 5.52
N LEU A 78 -6.65 -3.53 5.72
CA LEU A 78 -8.07 -3.89 5.71
C LEU A 78 -8.69 -3.90 7.10
N GLY A 79 -7.86 -3.96 8.15
CA GLY A 79 -8.29 -4.01 9.54
C GLY A 79 -7.11 -4.20 10.47
N LYS A 80 -7.37 -4.54 11.74
CA LYS A 80 -6.29 -4.68 12.74
C LYS A 80 -5.28 -5.77 12.41
N LYS A 81 -5.68 -6.84 11.73
CA LYS A 81 -4.85 -8.02 11.49
C LYS A 81 -4.62 -8.35 10.01
N ALA A 82 -5.27 -7.64 9.09
CA ALA A 82 -5.24 -7.99 7.68
C ALA A 82 -4.83 -6.81 6.80
N PHE A 83 -4.13 -7.11 5.71
CA PHE A 83 -3.77 -6.18 4.67
C PHE A 83 -3.99 -6.80 3.29
N LYS A 84 -4.07 -5.94 2.30
CA LYS A 84 -4.19 -6.27 0.88
C LYS A 84 -3.03 -5.64 0.14
N VAL A 85 -2.48 -6.37 -0.82
CA VAL A 85 -1.43 -5.89 -1.73
C VAL A 85 -1.96 -5.96 -3.15
N ASP A 86 -2.09 -4.81 -3.78
CA ASP A 86 -2.39 -4.68 -5.20
C ASP A 86 -1.06 -4.50 -5.95
N ILE A 87 -0.81 -5.35 -6.94
CA ILE A 87 0.42 -5.37 -7.73
C ILE A 87 0.11 -4.82 -9.12
N TYR A 88 0.81 -3.77 -9.53
CA TYR A 88 0.61 -3.08 -10.79
C TYR A 88 1.87 -3.13 -11.66
N THR A 89 1.68 -3.14 -12.98
CA THR A 89 2.78 -2.90 -13.93
C THR A 89 3.06 -1.40 -14.03
N GLY A 90 4.35 -1.03 -13.89
CA GLY A 90 4.81 0.34 -13.95
C GLY A 90 4.43 1.17 -12.73
N ALA A 91 4.71 2.46 -12.78
CA ALA A 91 4.33 3.40 -11.75
C ALA A 91 2.83 3.69 -11.80
N VAL A 92 2.17 3.67 -10.62
CA VAL A 92 0.79 4.09 -10.44
C VAL A 92 0.69 5.11 -9.31
N THR A 93 -0.04 6.19 -9.54
CA THR A 93 -0.23 7.31 -8.62
C THR A 93 -1.72 7.50 -8.30
N GLY A 94 -2.00 8.27 -7.24
CA GLY A 94 -3.37 8.63 -6.85
C GLY A 94 -4.13 7.50 -6.15
N ASP A 95 -5.32 7.81 -5.65
CA ASP A 95 -6.09 6.90 -4.80
C ASP A 95 -6.81 5.77 -5.56
N SER A 96 -7.07 5.97 -6.84
CA SER A 96 -7.79 5.02 -7.70
C SER A 96 -7.03 4.75 -8.99
N PRO A 97 -5.91 3.99 -8.93
CA PRO A 97 -5.14 3.68 -10.13
C PRO A 97 -5.95 2.84 -11.12
N SER A 98 -5.62 2.98 -12.40
CA SER A 98 -6.30 2.24 -13.47
C SER A 98 -6.24 0.73 -13.27
N LYS A 99 -7.39 0.08 -13.37
CA LYS A 99 -7.50 -1.38 -13.26
C LYS A 99 -6.77 -2.11 -14.40
N THR A 100 -6.53 -1.46 -15.53
CA THR A 100 -5.81 -2.05 -16.67
C THR A 100 -4.35 -2.36 -16.37
N LYS A 101 -3.76 -1.67 -15.38
CA LYS A 101 -2.39 -1.92 -14.90
C LYS A 101 -2.32 -2.92 -13.76
N LEU A 102 -3.45 -3.35 -13.21
CA LEU A 102 -3.51 -4.30 -12.10
C LEU A 102 -3.20 -5.71 -12.60
N VAL A 103 -2.10 -6.27 -12.11
CA VAL A 103 -1.66 -7.63 -12.45
C VAL A 103 -2.31 -8.63 -11.51
N ARG A 104 -2.25 -8.37 -10.21
CA ARG A 104 -2.73 -9.31 -9.18
C ARG A 104 -3.03 -8.58 -7.89
N THR A 105 -3.98 -9.12 -7.14
CA THR A 105 -4.26 -8.76 -5.76
C THR A 105 -3.99 -9.94 -4.86
N THR A 106 -3.30 -9.71 -3.74
CA THR A 106 -3.09 -10.69 -2.68
C THR A 106 -3.54 -10.12 -1.34
N ALA A 107 -3.96 -10.97 -0.43
CA ALA A 107 -4.26 -10.59 0.95
C ALA A 107 -3.33 -11.33 1.90
N GLY A 108 -3.03 -10.70 3.02
CA GLY A 108 -2.19 -11.27 4.07
C GLY A 108 -2.62 -10.83 5.46
N THR A 109 -2.04 -11.46 6.45
CA THR A 109 -2.23 -11.09 7.85
C THR A 109 -0.92 -10.60 8.45
N PHE A 110 -1.00 -9.62 9.34
CA PHE A 110 0.16 -9.15 10.10
C PHE A 110 0.58 -10.24 11.10
N LYS A 111 1.86 -10.56 11.12
CA LYS A 111 2.45 -11.51 12.05
C LYS A 111 2.93 -10.78 13.29
N THR A 112 2.40 -11.13 14.46
CA THR A 112 2.70 -10.46 15.74
C THR A 112 4.14 -10.65 16.20
N ASP A 113 4.78 -11.76 15.84
CA ASP A 113 6.18 -12.07 16.10
C ASP A 113 7.15 -11.07 15.44
N ILE A 114 6.75 -10.49 14.29
CA ILE A 114 7.56 -9.48 13.59
C ILE A 114 7.53 -8.13 14.30
N TYR A 115 6.49 -7.81 15.07
CA TYR A 115 6.38 -6.51 15.76
C TYR A 115 7.50 -6.26 16.77
N ALA A 116 8.11 -7.30 17.33
CA ALA A 116 9.23 -7.19 18.24
C ALA A 116 10.50 -6.58 17.58
N PHE A 117 10.62 -6.71 16.26
CA PHE A 117 11.76 -6.20 15.48
C PHE A 117 11.57 -4.79 14.93
N TYR A 118 10.38 -4.20 15.15
CA TYR A 118 10.02 -2.91 14.54
C TYR A 118 9.53 -1.91 15.58
N LYS A 119 10.16 -0.73 15.64
CA LYS A 119 9.73 0.42 16.45
C LYS A 119 9.43 1.59 15.53
N SER A 120 8.14 1.91 15.31
CA SER A 120 7.73 2.99 14.40
C SER A 120 7.75 4.39 15.04
N ALA A 121 7.70 4.50 16.35
CA ALA A 121 7.62 5.78 17.07
C ALA A 121 8.98 6.20 17.63
N THR A 122 9.81 6.86 16.81
CA THR A 122 11.11 7.39 17.25
C THR A 122 11.07 8.85 17.74
N GLN A 123 9.93 9.54 17.62
CA GLN A 123 9.82 10.98 17.94
C GLN A 123 8.78 11.35 19.00
N SER A 124 8.06 10.41 19.61
CA SER A 124 7.17 10.76 20.71
C SER A 124 7.89 10.64 22.06
N ASN A 125 8.11 11.77 22.72
CA ASN A 125 8.54 11.85 24.13
C ASN A 125 7.45 11.37 25.13
N SER A 126 6.25 11.09 24.65
CA SER A 126 5.16 10.47 25.41
C SER A 126 5.18 8.98 25.16
N GLY A 127 5.33 8.17 26.20
CA GLY A 127 5.35 6.69 26.13
C GLY A 127 4.05 6.04 25.64
N SER A 128 3.13 6.78 25.02
CA SER A 128 1.98 6.28 24.30
C SER A 128 2.32 6.25 22.81
N VAL A 129 2.72 5.09 22.35
CA VAL A 129 2.67 4.76 20.91
C VAL A 129 1.21 4.93 20.48
N GLY A 130 0.92 5.92 19.63
CA GLY A 130 -0.40 6.04 19.02
C GLY A 130 -0.78 4.68 18.45
N ASP A 131 -1.97 4.18 18.78
CA ASP A 131 -2.44 2.88 18.27
C ASP A 131 -2.72 2.98 16.77
N GLU A 132 -1.65 2.90 15.96
CA GLU A 132 -1.75 2.80 14.50
C GLU A 132 -2.47 1.51 14.06
N SER A 133 -2.75 0.60 15.01
CA SER A 133 -3.52 -0.60 14.74
C SER A 133 -5.02 -0.32 14.58
N SER A 134 -5.52 0.84 15.01
CA SER A 134 -6.90 1.22 14.79
C SER A 134 -7.14 1.44 13.29
N ALA A 135 -8.00 0.59 12.71
CA ALA A 135 -8.48 0.81 11.35
C ALA A 135 -9.10 2.22 11.28
N ASP A 136 -8.74 2.99 10.23
CA ASP A 136 -9.38 4.28 9.99
C ASP A 136 -10.90 4.09 10.07
N GLY A 137 -11.56 4.81 11.00
CA GLY A 137 -13.01 4.69 11.19
C GLY A 137 -13.82 5.01 9.92
N ARG A 138 -13.16 5.61 8.89
CA ARG A 138 -13.74 5.84 7.56
C ARG A 138 -13.85 4.55 6.73
N ALA A 139 -13.01 3.55 7.00
CA ALA A 139 -13.02 2.25 6.33
C ALA A 139 -13.96 1.24 6.99
N SER A 140 -14.66 1.62 8.06
CA SER A 140 -15.60 0.74 8.75
C SER A 140 -16.85 0.50 7.89
N ILE A 141 -17.07 -0.76 7.52
CA ILE A 141 -18.26 -1.22 6.78
C ILE A 141 -19.53 -0.84 7.54
N PHE A 142 -19.49 -0.79 8.88
CA PHE A 142 -20.61 -0.39 9.74
C PHE A 142 -21.01 1.10 9.63
N ARG A 143 -20.17 1.94 9.00
CA ARG A 143 -20.53 3.34 8.67
C ARG A 143 -21.12 3.48 7.26
N SER A 144 -21.21 2.40 6.50
CA SER A 144 -21.82 2.43 5.17
C SER A 144 -23.33 2.60 5.29
N PHE A 145 -23.85 3.68 4.71
CA PHE A 145 -25.30 3.91 4.57
C PHE A 145 -25.97 2.73 3.84
N GLY A 146 -25.30 2.14 2.86
CA GLY A 146 -25.77 0.97 2.11
C GLY A 146 -26.00 -0.26 2.98
N LEU A 147 -25.10 -0.52 3.97
CA LEU A 147 -25.29 -1.65 4.88
C LEU A 147 -26.52 -1.44 5.77
N TRP A 148 -26.69 -0.24 6.32
CA TRP A 148 -27.82 0.06 7.18
C TRP A 148 -29.14 0.05 6.42
N SER A 149 -29.19 0.57 5.19
CA SER A 149 -30.39 0.50 4.34
C SER A 149 -30.78 -0.94 4.03
N LEU A 150 -29.82 -1.82 3.80
CA LEU A 150 -30.08 -3.24 3.55
C LEU A 150 -30.61 -3.96 4.79
N ILE A 151 -30.06 -3.66 5.97
CA ILE A 151 -30.56 -4.22 7.24
C ILE A 151 -31.99 -3.75 7.50
N VAL A 152 -32.29 -2.45 7.35
CA VAL A 152 -33.64 -1.91 7.52
C VAL A 152 -34.64 -2.55 6.54
N PHE A 153 -34.24 -2.69 5.27
CA PHE A 153 -35.05 -3.37 4.25
C PHE A 153 -35.37 -4.80 4.64
N PHE A 154 -34.39 -5.56 5.13
CA PHE A 154 -34.57 -6.96 5.54
C PHE A 154 -35.53 -7.09 6.74
N VAL A 155 -35.37 -6.22 7.74
CA VAL A 155 -36.31 -6.18 8.91
C VAL A 155 -37.71 -5.85 8.48
N LEU A 156 -37.89 -4.93 7.52
CA LEU A 156 -39.21 -4.54 6.99
C LEU A 156 -39.85 -5.70 6.23
N CYS A 157 -39.10 -6.43 5.41
CA CYS A 157 -39.61 -7.61 4.70
C CYS A 157 -40.07 -8.70 5.67
N ILE A 158 -39.28 -8.96 6.74
CA ILE A 158 -39.64 -9.96 7.75
C ILE A 158 -40.93 -9.54 8.49
N SER A 159 -41.04 -8.28 8.90
CA SER A 159 -42.23 -7.78 9.61
C SER A 159 -43.47 -7.83 8.76
N LEU A 160 -43.39 -7.48 7.49
CA LEU A 160 -44.51 -7.59 6.54
C LEU A 160 -44.90 -9.06 6.30
N GLY A 161 -43.92 -9.97 6.21
CA GLY A 161 -44.16 -11.40 6.10
C GLY A 161 -44.96 -11.96 7.30
N ILE A 162 -44.51 -11.62 8.51
CA ILE A 162 -45.17 -12.04 9.75
C ILE A 162 -46.59 -11.47 9.84
N PHE A 163 -46.77 -10.19 9.47
CA PHE A 163 -48.10 -9.55 9.46
C PHE A 163 -49.03 -10.21 8.43
N GLY A 164 -48.52 -10.50 7.22
CA GLY A 164 -49.30 -11.19 6.18
C GLY A 164 -49.75 -12.58 6.60
N VAL A 165 -48.87 -13.36 7.22
CA VAL A 165 -49.18 -14.70 7.74
C VAL A 165 -50.26 -14.61 8.84
N LYS A 166 -50.13 -13.70 9.81
CA LYS A 166 -51.13 -13.51 10.86
C LYS A 166 -52.49 -13.16 10.30
N ARG A 167 -52.55 -12.29 9.27
CA ARG A 167 -53.82 -11.87 8.66
C ARG A 167 -54.48 -12.98 7.83
N PHE A 168 -53.67 -13.92 7.30
CA PHE A 168 -54.19 -15.04 6.49
C PHE A 168 -54.79 -16.14 7.37
N PHE A 169 -54.28 -16.32 8.60
CA PHE A 169 -54.72 -17.35 9.54
C PHE A 169 -55.71 -16.82 10.64
N SER A 170 -56.10 -15.56 10.61
CA SER A 170 -57.11 -14.96 11.44
C SER A 170 -58.40 -14.71 10.64
#